data_b510fa4113e97566471817a43507d019
#
_entry.id   b510fa4113e97566471817a43507d019
#
_cell.length_a   1.000
_cell.length_b   1.000
_cell.length_c   1.000
_cell.angle_alpha   90.00
_cell.angle_beta   90.00
_cell.angle_gamma   90.00
#
_symmetry.space_group_name_H-M   'P 1'
#
loop_
_entity.id
_entity.type
_entity.pdbx_description
1 polymer ?
#
loop_
_entity_poly.entity_id
_entity_poly.type
_entity_poly.pdbx_seq_one_letter_code
_entity_poly.pdbx_strand_id
1 'polypeptide(L)'
;MEKELRPGRRTSASLLGKISVVVLKTLAALVLIALLAVFVTSVSPIYDFAEPRPFSGPDIFNPYWDGGDSAFCWKRANFHTHTRVKGILNECEHWPDETDAAYRKFGYDIVTFSNHNELTVHPYDPLLQVNVYEHGYNLFKYHKLVFGCSDVNLFDHLVPLFASQKQFQLDLLGKESDFIQMNHPLRTIGTSEDHMRKLGGYRIMELDSGKSKENEYWDWALSAGHYSFGLANDDLHFPDRSSAIAVRCNFLCCPSARYEDIRKTLLGGCYYAMRVPDYGRGDWEVKYERNRTFRRSSGSASTDRQSTSPCRARPTASR
;
A
#
# COMPACT_ATOMS: atom_id res chain seq x y z
N MET A 1 18.76 63.32 -58.43
CA MET A 1 18.82 61.83 -58.39
C MET A 1 18.90 61.42 -56.95
N GLU A 2 17.76 61.25 -56.32
CA GLU A 2 17.63 60.76 -54.96
C GLU A 2 17.62 59.22 -54.92
N LYS A 3 18.52 58.61 -54.13
CA LYS A 3 18.62 57.24 -53.92
C LYS A 3 17.71 56.87 -52.74
N GLU A 4 16.55 56.33 -53.02
CA GLU A 4 15.71 55.68 -52.00
C GLU A 4 16.43 54.47 -51.33
N LEU A 5 16.69 54.63 -50.05
CA LEU A 5 17.16 53.53 -49.19
C LEU A 5 15.98 52.67 -48.77
N ARG A 6 15.88 51.47 -49.32
CA ARG A 6 14.89 50.46 -48.87
C ARG A 6 15.27 50.00 -47.46
N PRO A 7 14.37 50.04 -46.49
CA PRO A 7 14.65 49.49 -45.16
C PRO A 7 14.72 47.96 -45.21
N GLY A 8 15.78 47.46 -44.64
CA GLY A 8 16.15 46.06 -44.71
C GLY A 8 15.19 45.11 -43.95
N ARG A 9 14.76 44.10 -44.67
CA ARG A 9 13.98 42.91 -44.21
C ARG A 9 14.85 41.95 -43.36
N ARG A 10 15.63 42.44 -42.37
CA ARG A 10 16.58 41.65 -41.58
C ARG A 10 16.16 41.34 -40.16
N THR A 11 15.05 41.81 -39.66
CA THR A 11 14.74 41.77 -38.23
C THR A 11 13.94 40.55 -37.79
N SER A 12 13.04 39.98 -38.59
CA SER A 12 12.17 38.89 -38.17
C SER A 12 12.87 37.51 -38.15
N ALA A 13 13.68 37.21 -39.14
CA ALA A 13 14.42 35.94 -39.20
C ALA A 13 15.48 35.83 -38.09
N SER A 14 16.11 36.94 -37.69
CA SER A 14 17.07 36.97 -36.59
C SER A 14 16.38 36.82 -35.21
N LEU A 15 15.18 37.36 -35.06
CA LEU A 15 14.40 37.24 -33.83
C LEU A 15 13.90 35.78 -33.62
N LEU A 16 13.33 35.19 -34.65
CA LEU A 16 12.92 33.77 -34.64
C LEU A 16 14.10 32.83 -34.34
N GLY A 17 15.26 33.07 -34.93
CA GLY A 17 16.48 32.31 -34.66
C GLY A 17 16.92 32.43 -33.19
N LYS A 18 16.87 33.63 -32.61
CA LYS A 18 17.18 33.82 -31.19
C LYS A 18 16.17 33.13 -30.25
N ILE A 19 14.87 33.22 -30.56
CA ILE A 19 13.81 32.52 -29.80
C ILE A 19 14.04 31.02 -29.88
N SER A 20 14.32 30.46 -31.04
CA SER A 20 14.59 29.02 -31.22
C SER A 20 15.80 28.54 -30.39
N VAL A 21 16.87 29.36 -30.35
CA VAL A 21 18.06 29.03 -29.53
C VAL A 21 17.75 29.08 -28.04
N VAL A 22 16.97 30.08 -27.59
CA VAL A 22 16.55 30.15 -26.17
C VAL A 22 15.70 28.96 -25.80
N VAL A 23 14.68 28.63 -26.61
CA VAL A 23 13.83 27.46 -26.38
C VAL A 23 14.65 26.16 -26.32
N LEU A 24 15.57 25.96 -27.27
CA LEU A 24 16.42 24.76 -27.27
C LEU A 24 17.32 24.67 -26.02
N LYS A 25 17.92 25.79 -25.60
CA LYS A 25 18.74 25.85 -24.38
C LYS A 25 17.90 25.55 -23.13
N THR A 26 16.69 26.11 -23.06
CA THR A 26 15.76 25.83 -21.94
C THR A 26 15.38 24.37 -21.90
N LEU A 27 15.01 23.77 -23.03
CA LEU A 27 14.71 22.34 -23.10
C LEU A 27 15.91 21.47 -22.71
N ALA A 28 17.10 21.80 -23.20
CA ALA A 28 18.33 21.08 -22.82
C ALA A 28 18.63 21.21 -21.33
N ALA A 29 18.42 22.38 -20.73
CA ALA A 29 18.59 22.57 -19.29
C ALA A 29 17.56 21.76 -18.49
N LEU A 30 16.29 21.72 -18.90
CA LEU A 30 15.26 20.90 -18.25
C LEU A 30 15.57 19.41 -18.33
N VAL A 31 16.02 18.93 -19.49
CA VAL A 31 16.47 17.54 -19.64
C VAL A 31 17.66 17.22 -18.73
N LEU A 32 18.65 18.12 -18.68
CA LEU A 32 19.81 17.96 -17.80
C LEU A 32 19.41 17.92 -16.32
N ILE A 33 18.51 18.80 -15.89
CA ILE A 33 17.95 18.80 -14.52
C ILE A 33 17.23 17.49 -14.23
N ALA A 34 16.40 17.00 -15.16
CA ALA A 34 15.70 15.73 -14.99
C ALA A 34 16.68 14.55 -14.89
N LEU A 35 17.71 14.49 -15.74
CA LEU A 35 18.76 13.47 -15.67
C LEU A 35 19.56 13.54 -14.38
N LEU A 36 19.87 14.73 -13.91
CA LEU A 36 20.56 14.95 -12.63
C LEU A 36 19.70 14.48 -11.46
N ALA A 37 18.40 14.78 -11.47
CA ALA A 37 17.47 14.34 -10.45
C ALA A 37 17.39 12.80 -10.39
N VAL A 38 17.27 12.14 -11.54
CA VAL A 38 17.32 10.66 -11.62
C VAL A 38 18.66 10.14 -11.10
N PHE A 39 19.78 10.72 -11.51
CA PHE A 39 21.11 10.29 -11.07
C PHE A 39 21.28 10.42 -9.55
N VAL A 40 20.96 11.57 -8.97
CA VAL A 40 21.09 11.83 -7.53
C VAL A 40 20.20 10.89 -6.72
N THR A 41 18.96 10.69 -7.15
CA THR A 41 18.03 9.78 -6.48
C THR A 41 18.32 8.29 -6.76
N SER A 42 19.22 7.96 -7.67
CA SER A 42 19.63 6.57 -7.96
C SER A 42 20.77 6.08 -7.08
N VAL A 43 21.42 6.96 -6.34
CA VAL A 43 22.54 6.59 -5.46
C VAL A 43 21.99 5.80 -4.26
N SER A 44 22.50 4.59 -4.07
CA SER A 44 22.21 3.73 -2.92
C SER A 44 23.42 2.87 -2.58
N PRO A 45 23.53 2.37 -1.34
CA PRO A 45 24.47 1.29 -1.04
C PRO A 45 24.25 0.08 -1.96
N ILE A 46 25.29 -0.62 -2.28
CA ILE A 46 25.22 -1.92 -2.95
C ILE A 46 25.07 -2.98 -1.87
N TYR A 47 23.99 -3.75 -1.95
CA TYR A 47 23.70 -4.82 -0.99
C TYR A 47 24.31 -6.13 -1.47
N ASP A 48 24.95 -6.83 -0.55
CA ASP A 48 25.28 -8.25 -0.69
C ASP A 48 24.12 -9.05 -0.13
N PHE A 49 23.28 -9.57 -1.01
CA PHE A 49 22.08 -10.31 -0.61
C PHE A 49 22.46 -11.75 -0.24
N ALA A 50 21.93 -12.20 0.91
CA ALA A 50 22.08 -13.59 1.30
C ALA A 50 21.38 -14.54 0.29
N GLU A 51 21.95 -15.73 0.15
CA GLU A 51 21.30 -16.78 -0.64
C GLU A 51 19.93 -17.15 -0.06
N PRO A 52 18.93 -17.40 -0.91
CA PRO A 52 17.62 -17.83 -0.48
C PRO A 52 17.65 -19.05 0.44
N ARG A 53 16.93 -18.96 1.56
CA ARG A 53 16.80 -20.04 2.55
C ARG A 53 15.33 -20.38 2.75
N PRO A 54 14.75 -21.26 1.92
CA PRO A 54 13.36 -21.67 2.05
C PRO A 54 13.06 -22.19 3.46
N PHE A 55 11.84 -21.97 3.91
CA PHE A 55 11.37 -22.57 5.15
C PHE A 55 11.40 -24.11 5.06
N SER A 56 11.78 -24.74 6.16
CA SER A 56 11.84 -26.20 6.25
C SER A 56 11.47 -26.65 7.64
N GLY A 57 11.01 -27.89 7.77
CA GLY A 57 10.65 -28.49 9.05
C GLY A 57 9.16 -28.81 9.17
N PRO A 58 8.77 -29.50 10.24
CA PRO A 58 7.39 -29.94 10.50
C PRO A 58 6.52 -28.87 11.18
N ASP A 59 7.07 -27.71 11.52
CA ASP A 59 6.37 -26.71 12.29
C ASP A 59 5.30 -26.02 11.44
N ILE A 60 4.09 -26.00 11.97
CA ILE A 60 2.94 -25.32 11.38
C ILE A 60 2.63 -24.12 12.25
N PHE A 61 2.73 -22.92 11.65
CA PHE A 61 2.27 -21.70 12.29
C PHE A 61 0.74 -21.60 12.23
N ASN A 62 0.12 -21.51 13.40
CA ASN A 62 -1.30 -21.23 13.51
C ASN A 62 -1.50 -20.07 14.51
N PRO A 63 -1.83 -18.88 14.04
CA PRO A 63 -1.99 -17.70 14.89
C PRO A 63 -3.18 -17.80 15.86
N TYR A 64 -4.07 -18.77 15.67
CA TYR A 64 -5.28 -18.97 16.49
C TYR A 64 -5.12 -20.03 17.57
N TRP A 65 -3.96 -20.64 17.73
CA TRP A 65 -3.76 -21.70 18.73
C TRP A 65 -3.94 -21.23 20.17
N ASP A 66 -3.54 -19.99 20.46
CA ASP A 66 -3.67 -19.39 21.78
C ASP A 66 -4.93 -18.50 21.91
N GLY A 67 -5.78 -18.47 20.89
CA GLY A 67 -6.85 -17.51 20.69
C GLY A 67 -8.22 -17.93 21.22
N GLY A 68 -8.27 -18.53 22.39
CA GLY A 68 -9.53 -18.86 23.05
C GLY A 68 -10.13 -17.77 23.92
N ASP A 69 -9.65 -16.53 23.87
CA ASP A 69 -10.20 -15.48 24.70
C ASP A 69 -11.50 -14.92 24.10
N SER A 70 -12.58 -15.05 24.88
CA SER A 70 -13.92 -14.56 24.55
C SER A 70 -14.01 -13.04 24.34
N ALA A 71 -12.95 -12.30 24.67
CA ALA A 71 -12.83 -10.86 24.44
C ALA A 71 -12.54 -10.51 22.97
N PHE A 72 -12.07 -11.46 22.17
CA PHE A 72 -11.76 -11.22 20.75
C PHE A 72 -13.01 -11.27 19.88
N CYS A 73 -13.14 -10.28 19.02
CA CYS A 73 -14.19 -10.26 18.01
C CYS A 73 -13.60 -9.88 16.66
N TRP A 74 -14.22 -10.39 15.61
CA TRP A 74 -13.81 -10.11 14.25
C TRP A 74 -14.17 -8.68 13.86
N LYS A 75 -13.17 -7.90 13.45
CA LYS A 75 -13.30 -6.52 12.96
C LYS A 75 -12.95 -6.46 11.49
N ARG A 76 -13.84 -5.89 10.71
CA ARG A 76 -13.63 -5.71 9.28
C ARG A 76 -12.79 -4.47 9.03
N ALA A 77 -11.72 -4.60 8.26
CA ALA A 77 -10.72 -3.56 8.05
C ALA A 77 -10.34 -3.36 6.59
N ASN A 78 -9.98 -2.11 6.25
CA ASN A 78 -9.22 -1.74 5.06
C ASN A 78 -8.09 -0.80 5.45
N PHE A 79 -6.89 -1.04 4.90
CA PHE A 79 -5.68 -0.30 5.28
C PHE A 79 -5.10 0.54 4.14
N HIS A 80 -5.57 0.36 2.91
CA HIS A 80 -5.08 1.09 1.74
C HIS A 80 -6.23 1.90 1.12
N THR A 81 -6.26 3.19 1.48
CA THR A 81 -7.36 4.09 1.13
C THR A 81 -6.83 5.50 0.96
N HIS A 82 -7.11 6.09 -0.19
CA HIS A 82 -6.81 7.48 -0.49
C HIS A 82 -8.02 8.37 -0.21
N THR A 83 -7.73 9.58 0.22
CA THR A 83 -8.72 10.62 0.48
C THR A 83 -8.22 11.95 -0.06
N ARG A 84 -9.09 12.95 -0.09
CA ARG A 84 -8.69 14.30 -0.42
C ARG A 84 -7.72 14.84 0.65
N VAL A 85 -6.63 15.41 0.19
CA VAL A 85 -5.63 16.11 1.02
C VAL A 85 -5.60 17.60 0.68
N LYS A 86 -4.99 18.41 1.53
CA LYS A 86 -4.86 19.85 1.30
C LYS A 86 -3.82 20.20 0.24
N GLY A 87 -3.00 19.25 -0.16
CA GLY A 87 -1.96 19.40 -1.18
C GLY A 87 -2.49 19.60 -2.60
N ILE A 88 -1.59 19.87 -3.53
CA ILE A 88 -1.91 20.09 -4.95
C ILE A 88 -2.23 18.75 -5.65
N LEU A 89 -1.55 17.68 -5.23
CA LEU A 89 -1.71 16.35 -5.80
C LEU A 89 -2.76 15.59 -5.00
N ASN A 90 -3.97 15.50 -5.56
CA ASN A 90 -5.07 14.73 -4.99
C ASN A 90 -5.41 13.56 -5.90
N GLU A 91 -5.41 12.37 -5.35
CA GLU A 91 -5.82 11.16 -6.06
C GLU A 91 -7.27 10.74 -5.75
N CYS A 92 -7.90 11.40 -4.77
CA CYS A 92 -9.29 11.23 -4.40
C CYS A 92 -9.96 12.58 -4.20
N GLU A 93 -11.23 12.72 -4.60
CA GLU A 93 -12.00 13.96 -4.44
C GLU A 93 -12.74 14.03 -3.08
N HIS A 94 -12.85 12.92 -2.37
CA HIS A 94 -13.60 12.78 -1.12
C HIS A 94 -12.72 12.96 0.11
N TRP A 95 -13.21 13.70 1.08
CA TRP A 95 -12.54 13.92 2.34
C TRP A 95 -12.54 12.65 3.24
N PRO A 96 -11.65 12.57 4.26
CA PRO A 96 -11.57 11.41 5.16
C PRO A 96 -12.89 11.03 5.83
N ASP A 97 -13.69 11.99 6.23
CA ASP A 97 -15.00 11.79 6.86
C ASP A 97 -16.03 11.18 5.89
N GLU A 98 -16.06 11.66 4.65
CA GLU A 98 -16.94 11.11 3.60
C GLU A 98 -16.56 9.66 3.28
N THR A 99 -15.26 9.39 3.20
CA THR A 99 -14.72 8.06 2.89
C THR A 99 -14.94 7.09 4.05
N ASP A 100 -14.71 7.51 5.30
CA ASP A 100 -15.03 6.70 6.49
C ASP A 100 -16.53 6.36 6.52
N ALA A 101 -17.40 7.36 6.33
CA ALA A 101 -18.85 7.17 6.31
C ALA A 101 -19.27 6.18 5.20
N ALA A 102 -18.62 6.22 4.04
CA ALA A 102 -18.89 5.27 2.96
C ALA A 102 -18.54 3.82 3.36
N TYR A 103 -17.37 3.59 3.96
CA TYR A 103 -16.99 2.26 4.44
C TYR A 103 -17.86 1.76 5.59
N ARG A 104 -18.27 2.64 6.53
CA ARG A 104 -19.16 2.28 7.66
C ARG A 104 -20.50 1.70 7.19
N LYS A 105 -21.04 2.19 6.05
CA LYS A 105 -22.26 1.62 5.45
C LYS A 105 -22.10 0.12 5.09
N PHE A 106 -20.87 -0.31 4.77
CA PHE A 106 -20.54 -1.71 4.52
C PHE A 106 -20.12 -2.49 5.76
N GLY A 107 -20.16 -1.85 6.93
CA GLY A 107 -19.83 -2.48 8.21
C GLY A 107 -18.34 -2.68 8.44
N TYR A 108 -17.49 -1.80 7.91
CA TYR A 108 -16.09 -1.77 8.31
C TYR A 108 -15.95 -1.14 9.69
N ASP A 109 -15.16 -1.78 10.53
CA ASP A 109 -14.86 -1.34 11.89
C ASP A 109 -13.55 -0.52 11.94
N ILE A 110 -12.65 -0.76 10.99
CA ILE A 110 -11.34 -0.13 10.88
C ILE A 110 -11.16 0.38 9.45
N VAL A 111 -10.97 1.68 9.32
CA VAL A 111 -10.64 2.35 8.05
C VAL A 111 -9.42 3.22 8.31
N THR A 112 -8.38 3.08 7.52
CA THR A 112 -7.19 3.93 7.61
C THR A 112 -7.03 4.76 6.34
N PHE A 113 -6.42 5.91 6.48
CA PHE A 113 -6.19 6.84 5.37
C PHE A 113 -4.70 6.87 5.08
N SER A 114 -4.31 6.22 4.00
CA SER A 114 -2.92 6.03 3.60
C SER A 114 -2.57 6.90 2.40
N ASN A 115 -2.82 8.20 2.49
CA ASN A 115 -2.49 9.14 1.44
C ASN A 115 -1.00 9.14 1.09
N HIS A 116 -0.66 9.48 -0.14
CA HIS A 116 0.73 9.53 -0.57
C HIS A 116 1.53 10.57 0.23
N ASN A 117 2.55 10.08 0.93
CA ASN A 117 3.51 10.89 1.70
C ASN A 117 2.84 11.93 2.63
N GLU A 118 1.69 11.60 3.18
CA GLU A 118 0.95 12.44 4.12
C GLU A 118 0.29 11.60 5.21
N LEU A 119 0.50 11.96 6.47
CA LEU A 119 -0.23 11.40 7.60
C LEU A 119 -1.58 12.11 7.74
N THR A 120 -2.64 11.35 7.55
CA THR A 120 -4.01 11.87 7.62
C THR A 120 -4.61 11.60 9.00
N VAL A 121 -5.17 12.65 9.62
CA VAL A 121 -5.81 12.56 10.93
C VAL A 121 -7.16 11.87 10.80
N HIS A 122 -7.48 10.97 11.75
CA HIS A 122 -8.79 10.34 11.82
C HIS A 122 -9.89 11.40 12.07
N PRO A 123 -10.98 11.43 11.27
CA PRO A 123 -11.90 12.57 11.23
C PRO A 123 -12.75 12.71 12.51
N TYR A 124 -12.97 11.64 13.27
CA TYR A 124 -13.93 11.67 14.39
C TYR A 124 -13.32 11.34 15.74
N ASP A 125 -12.39 10.39 15.82
CA ASP A 125 -11.90 9.87 17.09
C ASP A 125 -10.37 9.66 17.05
N PRO A 126 -9.62 10.44 17.84
CA PRO A 126 -8.17 10.26 17.96
C PRO A 126 -7.75 8.88 18.47
N LEU A 127 -8.61 8.15 19.17
CA LEU A 127 -8.32 6.80 19.66
C LEU A 127 -8.33 5.76 18.55
N LEU A 128 -8.95 6.08 17.40
CA LEU A 128 -8.96 5.26 16.19
C LEU A 128 -7.86 5.66 15.20
N GLN A 129 -7.00 6.62 15.58
CA GLN A 129 -5.90 7.06 14.74
C GLN A 129 -4.94 5.90 14.47
N VAL A 130 -4.67 5.64 13.20
CA VAL A 130 -3.59 4.81 12.73
C VAL A 130 -2.68 5.69 11.90
N ASN A 131 -1.46 5.90 12.39
CA ASN A 131 -0.45 6.61 11.61
C ASN A 131 0.04 5.67 10.51
N VAL A 132 -0.42 5.94 9.30
CA VAL A 132 -0.05 5.21 8.10
C VAL A 132 -0.07 6.15 6.92
N TYR A 133 0.88 5.99 6.01
CA TYR A 133 0.88 6.68 4.73
C TYR A 133 1.40 5.74 3.62
N GLU A 134 1.03 6.01 2.39
CA GLU A 134 1.65 5.35 1.26
C GLU A 134 2.90 6.11 0.84
N HIS A 135 4.04 5.46 1.00
CA HIS A 135 5.33 6.00 0.56
C HIS A 135 5.52 5.75 -0.92
N GLY A 136 5.92 6.80 -1.63
CA GLY A 136 6.45 6.73 -2.98
C GLY A 136 5.69 7.59 -3.98
N TYR A 137 6.46 8.33 -4.79
CA TYR A 137 6.04 9.02 -6.00
C TYR A 137 6.87 8.58 -7.21
N ASN A 138 7.59 7.45 -7.08
CA ASN A 138 8.47 6.98 -8.12
C ASN A 138 7.69 6.53 -9.37
N LEU A 139 8.34 6.66 -10.52
CA LEU A 139 7.75 6.34 -11.81
C LEU A 139 7.42 4.85 -11.99
N PHE A 140 7.97 3.99 -11.11
CA PHE A 140 7.82 2.55 -11.18
C PHE A 140 6.74 2.00 -10.25
N LYS A 141 6.04 2.87 -9.51
CA LYS A 141 5.00 2.50 -8.55
C LYS A 141 5.49 1.49 -7.48
N TYR A 142 6.74 1.64 -7.06
CA TYR A 142 7.28 0.87 -5.95
C TYR A 142 6.83 1.52 -4.64
N HIS A 143 5.57 1.28 -4.26
CA HIS A 143 4.92 1.89 -3.12
C HIS A 143 4.88 0.97 -1.91
N LYS A 144 4.79 1.55 -0.73
CA LYS A 144 4.74 0.86 0.55
C LYS A 144 3.79 1.57 1.50
N LEU A 145 2.97 0.85 2.26
CA LEU A 145 2.36 1.42 3.45
C LEU A 145 3.35 1.38 4.61
N VAL A 146 3.54 2.52 5.24
CA VAL A 146 4.45 2.72 6.37
C VAL A 146 3.60 2.94 7.62
N PHE A 147 3.63 1.99 8.55
CA PHE A 147 2.76 1.99 9.73
C PHE A 147 3.51 2.42 10.99
N GLY A 148 2.83 3.18 11.85
CA GLY A 148 3.32 3.53 13.19
C GLY A 148 4.41 4.60 13.20
N CYS A 149 4.56 5.33 12.11
CA CYS A 149 5.51 6.44 12.00
C CYS A 149 4.98 7.72 12.64
N SER A 150 5.89 8.56 13.14
CA SER A 150 5.56 9.89 13.67
C SER A 150 5.60 10.99 12.60
N ASP A 151 6.29 10.75 11.49
CA ASP A 151 6.45 11.68 10.39
C ASP A 151 6.58 10.89 9.07
N VAL A 152 6.51 11.60 7.95
CA VAL A 152 6.67 11.02 6.61
C VAL A 152 8.12 11.13 6.14
N ASN A 153 8.63 10.06 5.55
CA ASN A 153 9.91 10.10 4.86
C ASN A 153 9.66 10.40 3.37
N LEU A 154 10.22 11.51 2.89
CA LEU A 154 10.01 11.97 1.51
C LEU A 154 11.07 11.46 0.52
N PHE A 155 12.14 10.79 1.01
CA PHE A 155 13.15 10.28 0.10
C PHE A 155 12.60 9.13 -0.74
N ASP A 156 12.69 9.25 -2.05
CA ASP A 156 12.32 8.19 -2.99
C ASP A 156 13.33 8.11 -4.14
N HIS A 157 13.60 6.92 -4.62
CA HIS A 157 14.27 6.71 -5.88
C HIS A 157 13.27 6.96 -7.02
N LEU A 158 13.50 7.96 -7.86
CA LEU A 158 12.58 8.25 -8.98
C LEU A 158 12.41 7.04 -9.91
N VAL A 159 13.47 6.24 -10.06
CA VAL A 159 13.51 5.06 -10.93
C VAL A 159 14.20 3.92 -10.18
N PRO A 160 13.52 3.20 -9.29
CA PRO A 160 14.10 2.11 -8.49
C PRO A 160 14.26 0.83 -9.33
N LEU A 161 15.29 0.78 -10.16
CA LEU A 161 15.57 -0.35 -11.06
C LEU A 161 16.16 -1.55 -10.35
N PHE A 162 17.07 -1.33 -9.39
CA PHE A 162 17.89 -2.37 -8.79
C PHE A 162 17.35 -2.84 -7.44
N ALA A 163 17.57 -4.10 -7.10
CA ALA A 163 17.22 -4.65 -5.79
C ALA A 163 17.85 -3.84 -4.64
N SER A 164 19.10 -3.39 -4.79
CA SER A 164 19.78 -2.57 -3.79
C SER A 164 19.06 -1.24 -3.50
N GLN A 165 18.55 -0.57 -4.52
CA GLN A 165 17.76 0.66 -4.34
C GLN A 165 16.45 0.37 -3.59
N LYS A 166 15.76 -0.70 -3.96
CA LYS A 166 14.52 -1.14 -3.32
C LYS A 166 14.75 -1.53 -1.87
N GLN A 167 15.83 -2.26 -1.59
CA GLN A 167 16.20 -2.64 -0.22
C GLN A 167 16.57 -1.43 0.63
N PHE A 168 17.35 -0.51 0.08
CA PHE A 168 17.70 0.73 0.78
C PHE A 168 16.47 1.52 1.23
N GLN A 169 15.45 1.62 0.38
CA GLN A 169 14.19 2.24 0.77
C GLN A 169 13.49 1.49 1.90
N LEU A 170 13.43 0.16 1.84
CA LEU A 170 12.83 -0.63 2.91
C LEU A 170 13.57 -0.43 4.24
N ASP A 171 14.90 -0.44 4.21
CA ASP A 171 15.71 -0.23 5.40
C ASP A 171 15.58 1.18 5.98
N LEU A 172 15.46 2.19 5.11
CA LEU A 172 15.27 3.57 5.52
C LEU A 172 13.92 3.74 6.24
N LEU A 173 12.84 3.26 5.63
CA LEU A 173 11.49 3.35 6.18
C LEU A 173 11.31 2.49 7.42
N GLY A 174 11.95 1.33 7.48
CA GLY A 174 11.89 0.41 8.62
C GLY A 174 12.52 0.95 9.90
N LYS A 175 13.41 1.96 9.81
CA LYS A 175 14.00 2.62 10.99
C LYS A 175 13.03 3.57 11.69
N GLU A 176 12.03 4.06 10.99
CA GLU A 176 11.14 5.13 11.42
C GLU A 176 9.70 4.66 11.57
N SER A 177 9.45 3.36 11.45
CA SER A 177 8.12 2.75 11.48
C SER A 177 8.06 1.49 12.31
N ASP A 178 6.87 1.11 12.72
CA ASP A 178 6.64 -0.18 13.39
C ASP A 178 6.78 -1.35 12.41
N PHE A 179 6.24 -1.20 11.20
CA PHE A 179 6.37 -2.17 10.11
C PHE A 179 5.97 -1.58 8.75
N ILE A 180 6.34 -2.29 7.71
CA ILE A 180 6.09 -1.92 6.31
C ILE A 180 5.21 -2.98 5.65
N GLN A 181 4.24 -2.53 4.85
CA GLN A 181 3.56 -3.34 3.84
C GLN A 181 4.10 -3.00 2.45
N MET A 182 4.47 -4.00 1.67
CA MET A 182 4.74 -3.85 0.25
C MET A 182 3.42 -3.81 -0.52
N ASN A 183 3.14 -2.71 -1.22
CA ASN A 183 1.88 -2.50 -1.93
C ASN A 183 1.91 -3.08 -3.34
N HIS A 184 0.76 -3.57 -3.80
CA HIS A 184 0.45 -3.97 -5.18
C HIS A 184 1.69 -4.36 -6.03
N PRO A 185 2.45 -5.37 -5.63
CA PRO A 185 3.75 -5.69 -6.24
C PRO A 185 3.67 -5.95 -7.74
N LEU A 186 2.55 -6.47 -8.24
CA LEU A 186 2.31 -6.66 -9.67
C LEU A 186 2.24 -5.34 -10.46
N ARG A 187 1.85 -4.24 -9.81
CA ARG A 187 1.79 -2.90 -10.44
C ARG A 187 3.16 -2.22 -10.47
N THR A 188 4.10 -2.73 -9.69
CA THR A 188 5.45 -2.16 -9.62
C THR A 188 6.27 -2.56 -10.85
N ILE A 189 6.61 -1.57 -11.66
CA ILE A 189 7.44 -1.79 -12.86
C ILE A 189 8.85 -2.26 -12.44
N GLY A 190 9.37 -3.26 -13.13
CA GLY A 190 10.74 -3.76 -12.91
C GLY A 190 10.95 -4.51 -11.59
N THR A 191 9.88 -4.98 -10.94
CA THR A 191 10.00 -5.95 -9.85
C THR A 191 9.85 -7.37 -10.42
N SER A 192 10.89 -8.17 -10.25
CA SER A 192 10.99 -9.54 -10.75
C SER A 192 11.01 -10.55 -9.61
N GLU A 193 10.91 -11.83 -9.92
CA GLU A 193 11.15 -12.92 -8.97
C GLU A 193 12.51 -12.77 -8.27
N ASP A 194 13.58 -12.46 -9.02
CA ASP A 194 14.91 -12.23 -8.45
C ASP A 194 14.90 -11.11 -7.38
N HIS A 195 14.16 -10.02 -7.62
CA HIS A 195 14.00 -8.98 -6.63
C HIS A 195 13.25 -9.49 -5.39
N MET A 196 12.13 -10.19 -5.57
CA MET A 196 11.33 -10.69 -4.44
C MET A 196 12.08 -11.71 -3.59
N ARG A 197 12.96 -12.49 -4.20
CA ARG A 197 13.85 -13.43 -3.51
C ARG A 197 14.94 -12.76 -2.69
N LYS A 198 15.22 -11.47 -2.92
CA LYS A 198 16.27 -10.68 -2.26
C LYS A 198 15.74 -9.70 -1.23
N LEU A 199 14.56 -9.12 -1.48
CA LEU A 199 14.02 -8.05 -0.66
C LEU A 199 13.47 -8.55 0.67
N GLY A 200 13.87 -7.88 1.76
CA GLY A 200 13.41 -8.18 3.11
C GLY A 200 13.10 -6.92 3.91
N GLY A 201 12.69 -7.09 5.19
CA GLY A 201 12.40 -5.97 6.09
C GLY A 201 10.95 -5.48 6.07
N TYR A 202 10.11 -5.93 5.13
CA TYR A 202 8.67 -5.76 5.20
C TYR A 202 8.03 -6.92 5.97
N ARG A 203 6.89 -6.65 6.61
CA ARG A 203 6.17 -7.66 7.41
C ARG A 203 4.85 -8.10 6.75
N ILE A 204 4.37 -7.31 5.82
CA ILE A 204 3.10 -7.54 5.13
C ILE A 204 3.31 -7.32 3.63
N MET A 205 2.60 -8.10 2.82
CA MET A 205 2.48 -7.89 1.38
C MET A 205 1.01 -7.76 1.00
N GLU A 206 0.70 -6.83 0.13
CA GLU A 206 -0.63 -6.70 -0.43
C GLU A 206 -0.85 -7.76 -1.50
N LEU A 207 -1.80 -8.67 -1.25
CA LEU A 207 -2.08 -9.81 -2.12
C LEU A 207 -3.16 -9.53 -3.15
N ASP A 208 -3.97 -8.51 -2.90
CA ASP A 208 -5.05 -8.10 -3.79
C ASP A 208 -5.38 -6.61 -3.59
N SER A 209 -5.02 -5.80 -4.58
CA SER A 209 -5.36 -4.37 -4.68
C SER A 209 -6.12 -4.05 -5.98
N GLY A 210 -6.73 -5.05 -6.61
CA GLY A 210 -7.48 -4.90 -7.85
C GLY A 210 -6.82 -5.50 -9.08
N LYS A 211 -5.66 -6.08 -8.95
CA LYS A 211 -5.00 -6.85 -10.00
C LYS A 211 -5.03 -8.34 -9.67
N SER A 212 -5.10 -9.18 -10.67
CA SER A 212 -4.95 -10.62 -10.50
C SER A 212 -3.48 -11.00 -10.36
N LYS A 213 -3.19 -12.10 -9.63
CA LYS A 213 -1.86 -12.72 -9.55
C LYS A 213 -0.82 -11.99 -8.69
N GLU A 214 -1.21 -11.12 -7.78
CA GLU A 214 -0.28 -10.50 -6.83
C GLU A 214 0.32 -11.52 -5.85
N ASN A 215 -0.37 -12.63 -5.62
CA ASN A 215 0.09 -13.72 -4.78
C ASN A 215 1.34 -14.45 -5.30
N GLU A 216 1.68 -14.38 -6.59
CA GLU A 216 2.93 -14.95 -7.13
C GLU A 216 4.15 -14.26 -6.51
N TYR A 217 4.09 -12.95 -6.30
CA TYR A 217 5.16 -12.18 -5.66
C TYR A 217 5.38 -12.60 -4.20
N TRP A 218 4.29 -12.90 -3.51
CA TRP A 218 4.35 -13.39 -2.14
C TRP A 218 4.95 -14.80 -2.07
N ASP A 219 4.56 -15.67 -3.00
CA ASP A 219 5.10 -17.03 -3.10
C ASP A 219 6.62 -17.02 -3.37
N TRP A 220 7.10 -16.16 -4.27
CA TRP A 220 8.54 -16.00 -4.51
C TRP A 220 9.31 -15.55 -3.27
N ALA A 221 8.76 -14.61 -2.52
CA ALA A 221 9.36 -14.13 -1.28
C ALA A 221 9.40 -15.21 -0.20
N LEU A 222 8.27 -15.90 0.03
CA LEU A 222 8.18 -17.01 0.99
C LEU A 222 9.11 -18.16 0.60
N SER A 223 9.19 -18.50 -0.68
CA SER A 223 10.10 -19.53 -1.20
C SER A 223 11.58 -19.20 -1.00
N ALA A 224 11.91 -17.93 -0.79
CA ALA A 224 13.25 -17.49 -0.44
C ALA A 224 13.49 -17.35 1.07
N GLY A 225 12.47 -17.59 1.89
CA GLY A 225 12.56 -17.47 3.35
C GLY A 225 12.24 -16.07 3.89
N HIS A 226 11.68 -15.18 3.09
CA HIS A 226 11.22 -13.87 3.53
C HIS A 226 9.80 -13.97 4.08
N TYR A 227 9.70 -14.09 5.41
CA TYR A 227 8.44 -14.25 6.09
C TYR A 227 7.63 -12.96 6.12
N SER A 228 6.41 -13.01 5.59
CA SER A 228 5.46 -11.92 5.64
C SER A 228 4.02 -12.46 5.62
N PHE A 229 3.09 -11.67 6.15
CA PHE A 229 1.67 -11.93 6.06
C PHE A 229 1.07 -11.23 4.85
N GLY A 230 -0.17 -11.60 4.48
CA GLY A 230 -0.87 -11.02 3.34
C GLY A 230 -2.09 -10.21 3.75
N LEU A 231 -2.29 -9.05 3.13
CA LEU A 231 -3.52 -8.25 3.22
C LEU A 231 -4.17 -8.09 1.85
N ALA A 232 -5.49 -7.86 1.86
CA ALA A 232 -6.25 -7.46 0.67
C ALA A 232 -6.94 -6.14 0.95
N ASN A 233 -6.60 -5.12 0.17
CA ASN A 233 -7.14 -3.76 0.36
C ASN A 233 -7.71 -3.22 -0.95
N ASP A 234 -8.56 -2.21 -0.85
CA ASP A 234 -9.22 -1.64 -2.03
C ASP A 234 -8.30 -0.77 -2.87
N ASP A 235 -7.24 -0.18 -2.28
CA ASP A 235 -6.45 0.88 -2.91
C ASP A 235 -7.41 1.96 -3.44
N LEU A 236 -8.26 2.44 -2.50
CA LEU A 236 -9.47 3.19 -2.85
C LEU A 236 -9.16 4.61 -3.24
N HIS A 237 -9.62 5.00 -4.44
CA HIS A 237 -9.56 6.38 -4.95
C HIS A 237 -10.95 6.97 -5.22
N PHE A 238 -11.98 6.12 -5.33
CA PHE A 238 -13.33 6.51 -5.76
C PHE A 238 -14.38 5.86 -4.85
N PRO A 239 -14.65 6.40 -3.66
CA PRO A 239 -15.64 5.85 -2.73
C PRO A 239 -17.08 5.93 -3.24
N ASP A 240 -17.34 6.75 -4.23
CA ASP A 240 -18.61 6.89 -4.94
C ASP A 240 -18.84 5.84 -6.04
N ARG A 241 -17.86 4.96 -6.29
CA ARG A 241 -17.97 3.88 -7.28
C ARG A 241 -18.19 2.54 -6.61
N SER A 242 -19.33 1.92 -6.87
CA SER A 242 -19.68 0.61 -6.29
C SER A 242 -18.69 -0.50 -6.63
N SER A 243 -17.98 -0.39 -7.74
CA SER A 243 -16.94 -1.34 -8.17
C SER A 243 -15.57 -1.11 -7.52
N ALA A 244 -15.39 -0.02 -6.77
CA ALA A 244 -14.12 0.34 -6.16
C ALA A 244 -14.11 0.11 -4.64
N ILE A 245 -15.16 0.53 -3.94
CA ILE A 245 -15.25 0.46 -2.48
C ILE A 245 -15.75 -0.89 -1.98
N ALA A 246 -15.24 -1.36 -0.85
CA ALA A 246 -15.66 -2.57 -0.15
C ALA A 246 -15.66 -3.83 -1.04
N VAL A 247 -14.66 -3.93 -1.90
CA VAL A 247 -14.42 -5.07 -2.79
C VAL A 247 -13.46 -6.06 -2.12
N ARG A 248 -12.64 -5.57 -1.19
CA ARG A 248 -11.70 -6.36 -0.39
C ARG A 248 -11.81 -5.99 1.06
N CYS A 249 -11.47 -6.91 1.91
CA CYS A 249 -11.40 -6.63 3.34
C CYS A 249 -10.48 -7.61 4.04
N ASN A 250 -10.07 -7.20 5.24
CA ASN A 250 -9.35 -8.02 6.18
C ASN A 250 -10.22 -8.17 7.43
N PHE A 251 -10.32 -9.39 7.94
CA PHE A 251 -11.00 -9.65 9.21
C PHE A 251 -9.95 -9.90 10.29
N LEU A 252 -9.82 -8.96 11.20
CA LEU A 252 -8.90 -8.99 12.32
C LEU A 252 -9.58 -9.57 13.56
N CYS A 253 -8.98 -10.60 14.15
CA CYS A 253 -9.38 -11.14 15.43
C CYS A 253 -8.69 -10.34 16.54
N CYS A 254 -9.28 -9.21 16.94
CA CYS A 254 -8.67 -8.30 17.90
C CYS A 254 -9.71 -7.71 18.88
N PRO A 255 -9.28 -7.31 20.10
CA PRO A 255 -10.17 -6.79 21.11
C PRO A 255 -10.77 -5.42 20.76
N SER A 256 -10.00 -4.54 20.13
CA SER A 256 -10.46 -3.19 19.79
C SER A 256 -9.96 -2.71 18.42
N ALA A 257 -10.44 -1.54 17.99
CA ALA A 257 -9.97 -0.86 16.79
C ALA A 257 -8.83 0.15 17.08
N ARG A 258 -8.19 0.08 18.24
CA ARG A 258 -7.04 0.91 18.57
C ARG A 258 -5.78 0.41 17.89
N TYR A 259 -4.89 1.32 17.58
CA TYR A 259 -3.68 0.98 16.83
C TYR A 259 -2.84 -0.15 17.47
N GLU A 260 -2.67 -0.15 18.78
CA GLU A 260 -1.91 -1.19 19.47
C GLU A 260 -2.48 -2.60 19.26
N ASP A 261 -3.81 -2.75 19.30
CA ASP A 261 -4.48 -4.02 19.05
C ASP A 261 -4.39 -4.43 17.58
N ILE A 262 -4.58 -3.47 16.67
CA ILE A 262 -4.40 -3.65 15.23
C ILE A 262 -2.98 -4.10 14.93
N ARG A 263 -1.99 -3.39 15.42
CA ARG A 263 -0.56 -3.69 15.24
C ARG A 263 -0.21 -5.09 15.73
N LYS A 264 -0.61 -5.42 16.95
CA LYS A 264 -0.38 -6.75 17.53
C LYS A 264 -1.00 -7.86 16.68
N THR A 265 -2.22 -7.64 16.22
CA THR A 265 -2.97 -8.60 15.39
C THR A 265 -2.32 -8.79 14.01
N LEU A 266 -1.93 -7.69 13.36
CA LEU A 266 -1.28 -7.74 12.05
C LEU A 266 0.09 -8.44 12.13
N LEU A 267 0.91 -8.10 13.13
CA LEU A 267 2.23 -8.71 13.32
C LEU A 267 2.16 -10.15 13.82
N GLY A 268 1.06 -10.52 14.49
CA GLY A 268 0.80 -11.88 14.95
C GLY A 268 0.09 -12.77 13.93
N GLY A 269 -0.40 -12.21 12.82
CA GLY A 269 -1.11 -12.96 11.78
C GLY A 269 -2.52 -13.41 12.18
N CYS A 270 -3.10 -12.89 13.26
CA CYS A 270 -4.44 -13.25 13.75
C CYS A 270 -5.54 -12.61 12.90
N TYR A 271 -5.52 -12.81 11.60
CA TYR A 271 -6.50 -12.27 10.66
C TYR A 271 -6.53 -13.09 9.36
N TYR A 272 -7.52 -12.83 8.54
CA TYR A 272 -7.56 -13.31 7.17
C TYR A 272 -7.99 -12.21 6.22
N ALA A 273 -7.41 -12.25 5.03
CA ALA A 273 -7.72 -11.35 3.94
C ALA A 273 -8.67 -12.03 2.94
N MET A 274 -9.56 -11.25 2.34
CA MET A 274 -10.48 -11.81 1.36
C MET A 274 -10.96 -10.79 0.34
N ARG A 275 -11.31 -11.29 -0.84
CA ARG A 275 -12.10 -10.56 -1.83
C ARG A 275 -13.57 -10.77 -1.52
N VAL A 276 -14.31 -9.69 -1.39
CA VAL A 276 -15.77 -9.74 -1.27
C VAL A 276 -16.34 -10.11 -2.65
N PRO A 277 -17.24 -11.08 -2.74
CA PRO A 277 -17.89 -11.43 -4.00
C PRO A 277 -18.54 -10.21 -4.66
N ASP A 278 -18.42 -10.12 -5.99
CA ASP A 278 -19.05 -9.04 -6.76
C ASP A 278 -20.57 -9.25 -6.80
N TYR A 279 -21.26 -8.46 -6.01
CA TYR A 279 -22.71 -8.54 -5.84
C TYR A 279 -23.45 -7.50 -6.69
N GLY A 280 -23.21 -7.49 -7.97
CA GLY A 280 -23.88 -6.57 -8.88
C GLY A 280 -23.16 -5.21 -8.97
N ARG A 281 -22.53 -5.00 -10.09
CA ARG A 281 -21.89 -3.71 -10.39
C ARG A 281 -22.98 -2.67 -10.66
N GLY A 282 -22.90 -1.56 -9.93
CA GLY A 282 -23.78 -0.40 -10.13
C GLY A 282 -25.06 -0.35 -9.28
N ASP A 283 -25.45 -1.46 -8.64
CA ASP A 283 -26.61 -1.46 -7.74
C ASP A 283 -26.15 -1.36 -6.27
N TRP A 284 -26.28 -0.16 -5.70
CA TRP A 284 -25.87 0.13 -4.34
C TRP A 284 -26.70 -0.61 -3.28
N GLU A 285 -28.02 -0.72 -3.47
CA GLU A 285 -28.91 -1.39 -2.52
C GLU A 285 -28.58 -2.88 -2.43
N VAL A 286 -28.41 -3.55 -3.57
CA VAL A 286 -27.98 -4.94 -3.61
C VAL A 286 -26.63 -5.12 -2.95
N LYS A 287 -25.70 -4.21 -3.20
CA LYS A 287 -24.35 -4.27 -2.60
C LYS A 287 -24.41 -4.10 -1.07
N TYR A 288 -25.18 -3.13 -0.57
CA TYR A 288 -25.35 -2.92 0.87
C TYR A 288 -26.01 -4.12 1.54
N GLU A 289 -27.10 -4.65 0.99
CA GLU A 289 -27.83 -5.79 1.54
C GLU A 289 -26.92 -7.02 1.65
N ARG A 290 -26.20 -7.34 0.60
CA ARG A 290 -25.34 -8.52 0.56
C ARG A 290 -24.09 -8.37 1.46
N ASN A 291 -23.51 -7.19 1.55
CA ASN A 291 -22.43 -6.92 2.50
C ASN A 291 -22.90 -7.07 3.96
N ARG A 292 -24.13 -6.68 4.27
CA ARG A 292 -24.74 -6.84 5.58
C ARG A 292 -24.97 -8.33 5.93
N THR A 293 -25.47 -9.10 4.99
CA THR A 293 -25.69 -10.55 5.13
C THR A 293 -24.37 -11.29 5.30
N PHE A 294 -23.36 -10.91 4.53
CA PHE A 294 -22.01 -11.48 4.60
C PHE A 294 -21.38 -11.28 5.99
N ARG A 295 -21.50 -10.08 6.57
CA ARG A 295 -21.03 -9.81 7.94
C ARG A 295 -21.71 -10.69 8.99
N ARG A 296 -22.99 -10.95 8.85
CA ARG A 296 -23.75 -11.84 9.77
C ARG A 296 -23.28 -13.28 9.68
N SER A 297 -23.09 -13.81 8.48
CA SER A 297 -22.63 -15.17 8.27
C SER A 297 -21.20 -15.41 8.78
N SER A 298 -20.31 -14.46 8.63
CA SER A 298 -18.95 -14.56 9.19
C SER A 298 -18.93 -14.47 10.72
N GLY A 299 -19.83 -13.70 11.31
CA GLY A 299 -20.01 -13.61 12.77
C GLY A 299 -20.66 -14.85 13.38
N SER A 300 -21.65 -15.44 12.70
CA SER A 300 -22.32 -16.67 13.17
C SER A 300 -21.44 -17.91 13.01
N ALA A 301 -20.61 -17.96 11.98
CA ALA A 301 -19.65 -19.06 11.80
C ALA A 301 -18.59 -19.11 12.92
N SER A 302 -18.27 -17.98 13.55
CA SER A 302 -17.36 -17.96 14.71
C SER A 302 -18.00 -18.46 16.00
N THR A 303 -19.31 -18.26 16.19
CA THR A 303 -20.04 -18.76 17.35
C THR A 303 -20.37 -20.25 17.27
N ASP A 304 -20.67 -20.76 16.08
CA ASP A 304 -20.98 -22.20 15.92
C ASP A 304 -19.73 -23.10 15.93
N ARG A 305 -18.53 -22.57 15.60
CA ARG A 305 -17.28 -23.34 15.71
C ARG A 305 -16.73 -23.48 17.11
N GLN A 306 -17.22 -22.71 18.08
CA GLN A 306 -16.85 -22.90 19.48
C GLN A 306 -17.48 -24.16 20.11
N SER A 307 -18.51 -24.76 19.48
CA SER A 307 -19.21 -25.92 20.04
C SER A 307 -18.76 -27.29 19.51
N THR A 308 -17.91 -27.38 18.48
CA THR A 308 -17.63 -28.67 17.82
C THR A 308 -16.19 -29.01 17.48
N SER A 309 -15.19 -28.28 17.97
CA SER A 309 -13.81 -28.67 17.73
C SER A 309 -13.04 -28.84 19.04
N PRO A 310 -12.70 -30.05 19.43
CA PRO A 310 -11.78 -30.24 20.55
C PRO A 310 -10.40 -29.91 20.06
N CYS A 311 -9.91 -28.70 20.35
CA CYS A 311 -8.49 -28.42 20.31
C CYS A 311 -7.80 -29.37 21.29
N ARG A 312 -7.19 -30.42 20.78
CA ARG A 312 -6.36 -31.32 21.56
C ARG A 312 -5.12 -30.61 22.05
N ALA A 313 -4.84 -30.84 23.31
CA ALA A 313 -3.73 -30.31 24.06
C ALA A 313 -2.38 -30.43 23.33
N ARG A 314 -1.54 -29.40 23.53
CA ARG A 314 -0.13 -29.34 23.21
C ARG A 314 0.59 -30.67 23.53
N PRO A 315 1.44 -31.20 22.66
CA PRO A 315 2.51 -32.07 23.08
C PRO A 315 3.51 -31.22 23.88
N THR A 316 3.70 -31.55 25.15
CA THR A 316 4.77 -31.02 25.97
C THR A 316 6.10 -31.38 25.32
N ALA A 317 6.85 -30.35 24.88
CA ALA A 317 8.25 -30.52 24.50
C ALA A 317 9.01 -30.99 25.74
N SER A 318 9.42 -32.25 25.76
CA SER A 318 10.48 -32.74 26.65
C SER A 318 11.82 -32.23 26.13
N ARG A 319 12.62 -31.75 27.05
CA ARG A 319 13.96 -31.14 26.96
C ARG A 319 14.88 -31.76 25.94
#